data_120ff1a630563aeee2c6b0a3f50f7318
#
_entry.id   120ff1a630563aeee2c6b0a3f50f7318
#
_cell.length_a   1.000
_cell.length_b   1.000
_cell.length_c   1.000
_cell.angle_alpha   90.00
_cell.angle_beta   90.00
_cell.angle_gamma   90.00
#
_symmetry.space_group_name_H-M   'P 1'
#
loop_
_entity.id
_entity.type
_entity.pdbx_description
1 polymer ?
#
loop_
_entity_poly.entity_id
_entity_poly.type
_entity_poly.pdbx_seq_one_letter_code
_entity_poly.pdbx_strand_id
1 'polypeptide(L)'
;MTGDPKKLLYDFTAGMGAFASETELQGKQAAAFLDMVRINFEDSVLDFKTKELVAIGVALYHRCPYCISLHAFCALEAGATKEEIMQAAMVSVAFGGGPSMSYTVTLLKDALETFKSETFRKEDREVILKRLGMA
;
A
#
# COMPACT_ATOMS: atom_id res chain seq x y z
N MET A 1 10.28 6.62 14.93
CA MET A 1 9.86 5.58 13.99
C MET A 1 8.59 5.97 13.27
N THR A 2 8.51 5.63 12.01
CA THR A 2 7.36 5.96 11.18
C THR A 2 6.17 5.02 11.39
N GLY A 3 6.31 4.03 12.25
CA GLY A 3 5.24 3.11 12.60
C GLY A 3 5.47 1.69 12.15
N ASP A 4 4.59 0.81 12.63
CA ASP A 4 4.55 -0.60 12.27
C ASP A 4 3.74 -0.77 10.98
N PRO A 5 4.31 -1.36 9.92
CA PRO A 5 3.61 -1.52 8.64
C PRO A 5 2.26 -2.23 8.76
N LYS A 6 2.17 -3.28 9.56
CA LYS A 6 0.93 -4.01 9.76
C LYS A 6 -0.11 -3.14 10.47
N LYS A 7 0.29 -2.43 11.51
CA LYS A 7 -0.62 -1.54 12.24
C LYS A 7 -1.12 -0.41 11.35
N LEU A 8 -0.25 0.19 10.54
CA LEU A 8 -0.65 1.24 9.60
C LEU A 8 -1.72 0.73 8.63
N LEU A 9 -1.54 -0.46 8.09
CA LEU A 9 -2.49 -1.07 7.16
C LEU A 9 -3.83 -1.38 7.83
N TYR A 10 -3.80 -1.92 9.05
CA TYR A 10 -5.01 -2.18 9.84
C TYR A 10 -5.74 -0.88 10.20
N ASP A 11 -5.01 0.13 10.66
CA ASP A 11 -5.61 1.40 11.06
C ASP A 11 -6.29 2.09 9.86
N PHE A 12 -5.65 2.08 8.70
CA PHE A 12 -6.24 2.65 7.50
C PHE A 12 -7.52 1.92 7.08
N THR A 13 -7.45 0.60 7.00
CA THR A 13 -8.61 -0.19 6.54
C THR A 13 -9.76 -0.14 7.55
N ALA A 14 -9.46 -0.18 8.83
CA ALA A 14 -10.48 -0.03 9.89
C ALA A 14 -11.08 1.39 9.88
N GLY A 15 -10.23 2.40 9.70
CA GLY A 15 -10.65 3.79 9.63
C GLY A 15 -11.59 4.06 8.46
N MET A 16 -11.29 3.48 7.29
CA MET A 16 -12.18 3.58 6.13
C MET A 16 -13.55 2.97 6.40
N GLY A 17 -13.59 1.79 7.03
CA GLY A 17 -14.85 1.14 7.39
C GLY A 17 -15.64 1.95 8.39
N ALA A 18 -14.99 2.48 9.42
CA ALA A 18 -15.64 3.30 10.44
C ALA A 18 -16.21 4.59 9.83
N PHE A 19 -15.42 5.28 9.00
CA PHE A 19 -15.88 6.49 8.31
C PHE A 19 -17.12 6.20 7.45
N ALA A 20 -17.08 5.14 6.67
CA ALA A 20 -18.19 4.77 5.78
C ALA A 20 -19.49 4.44 6.54
N SER A 21 -19.36 3.98 7.78
CA SER A 21 -20.51 3.56 8.61
C SER A 21 -21.19 4.69 9.36
N GLU A 22 -20.56 5.88 9.46
CA GLU A 22 -21.07 6.97 10.30
C GLU A 22 -22.35 7.58 9.75
N THR A 23 -22.40 7.86 8.45
CA THR A 23 -23.59 8.39 7.79
C THR A 23 -23.75 7.78 6.41
N GLU A 24 -24.97 7.88 5.85
CA GLU A 24 -25.22 7.44 4.48
C GLU A 24 -24.35 8.19 3.46
N LEU A 25 -24.19 9.50 3.65
CA LEU A 25 -23.34 10.31 2.77
C LEU A 25 -21.87 9.86 2.84
N GLN A 26 -21.36 9.61 4.04
CA GLN A 26 -19.98 9.13 4.20
C GLN A 26 -19.78 7.76 3.56
N GLY A 27 -20.78 6.89 3.61
CA GLY A 27 -20.76 5.62 2.88
C GLY A 27 -20.60 5.81 1.38
N LYS A 28 -21.35 6.76 0.80
CA LYS A 28 -21.25 7.10 -0.63
C LYS A 28 -19.89 7.71 -0.97
N GLN A 29 -19.38 8.59 -0.12
CA GLN A 29 -18.08 9.23 -0.34
C GLN A 29 -16.94 8.21 -0.30
N ALA A 30 -16.96 7.29 0.67
CA ALA A 30 -15.98 6.22 0.76
C ALA A 30 -16.03 5.30 -0.47
N ALA A 31 -17.24 4.92 -0.91
CA ALA A 31 -17.42 4.08 -2.09
C ALA A 31 -16.89 4.78 -3.35
N ALA A 32 -17.18 6.07 -3.52
CA ALA A 32 -16.70 6.84 -4.67
C ALA A 32 -15.17 6.93 -4.68
N PHE A 33 -14.56 7.14 -3.53
CA PHE A 33 -13.10 7.16 -3.39
C PHE A 33 -12.49 5.82 -3.77
N LEU A 34 -13.02 4.72 -3.22
CA LEU A 34 -12.51 3.38 -3.49
C LEU A 34 -12.70 2.99 -4.96
N ASP A 35 -13.81 3.38 -5.59
CA ASP A 35 -14.04 3.16 -7.01
C ASP A 35 -13.02 3.92 -7.87
N MET A 36 -12.73 5.17 -7.53
CA MET A 36 -11.72 5.96 -8.23
C MET A 36 -10.36 5.28 -8.13
N VAL A 37 -9.97 4.81 -6.96
CA VAL A 37 -8.71 4.09 -6.78
C VAL A 37 -8.72 2.80 -7.59
N ARG A 38 -9.76 1.97 -7.47
CA ARG A 38 -9.87 0.69 -8.15
C ARG A 38 -9.76 0.84 -9.67
N ILE A 39 -10.48 1.78 -10.24
CA ILE A 39 -10.47 2.01 -11.70
C ILE A 39 -9.06 2.37 -12.19
N ASN A 40 -8.33 3.16 -11.41
CA ASN A 40 -6.99 3.60 -11.78
C ASN A 40 -5.92 2.52 -11.59
N PHE A 41 -6.20 1.49 -10.80
CA PHE A 41 -5.25 0.40 -10.54
C PHE A 41 -5.58 -0.90 -11.29
N GLU A 42 -6.73 -1.02 -11.95
CA GLU A 42 -7.06 -2.23 -12.69
C GLU A 42 -6.15 -2.43 -13.92
N ASP A 43 -6.02 -3.67 -14.37
CA ASP A 43 -5.24 -3.99 -15.55
C ASP A 43 -5.73 -3.21 -16.78
N SER A 44 -4.78 -2.61 -17.48
CA SER A 44 -5.03 -1.87 -18.71
C SER A 44 -3.79 -1.99 -19.61
N VAL A 45 -3.43 -0.96 -20.36
CA VAL A 45 -2.14 -0.91 -21.07
C VAL A 45 -0.96 -1.03 -20.11
N LEU A 46 -1.15 -0.63 -18.85
CA LEU A 46 -0.26 -0.95 -17.74
C LEU A 46 -0.97 -1.96 -16.84
N ASP A 47 -0.30 -3.04 -16.50
CA ASP A 47 -0.89 -4.03 -15.62
C ASP A 47 -0.90 -3.60 -14.15
N PHE A 48 -1.62 -4.33 -13.33
CA PHE A 48 -1.76 -4.03 -11.89
C PHE A 48 -0.41 -3.98 -11.19
N LYS A 49 0.48 -4.93 -11.47
CA LYS A 49 1.82 -4.96 -10.88
C LYS A 49 2.62 -3.69 -11.22
N THR A 50 2.61 -3.28 -12.48
CA THR A 50 3.30 -2.07 -12.92
C THR A 50 2.75 -0.83 -12.21
N LYS A 51 1.43 -0.75 -12.10
CA LYS A 51 0.78 0.37 -11.40
C LYS A 51 1.15 0.40 -9.92
N GLU A 52 1.26 -0.75 -9.26
CA GLU A 52 1.70 -0.81 -7.86
C GLU A 52 3.17 -0.40 -7.71
N LEU A 53 4.03 -0.72 -8.66
CA LEU A 53 5.41 -0.25 -8.64
C LEU A 53 5.49 1.27 -8.80
N VAL A 54 4.66 1.85 -9.66
CA VAL A 54 4.53 3.32 -9.76
C VAL A 54 4.06 3.90 -8.43
N ALA A 55 3.08 3.26 -7.80
CA ALA A 55 2.54 3.70 -6.51
C ALA A 55 3.60 3.68 -5.40
N ILE A 56 4.48 2.70 -5.39
CA ILE A 56 5.62 2.64 -4.44
C ILE A 56 6.47 3.90 -4.58
N GLY A 57 6.84 4.27 -5.80
CA GLY A 57 7.64 5.46 -6.05
C GLY A 57 6.92 6.74 -5.59
N VAL A 58 5.64 6.87 -5.91
CA VAL A 58 4.84 8.03 -5.51
C VAL A 58 4.69 8.11 -3.99
N ALA A 59 4.41 6.97 -3.34
CA ALA A 59 4.23 6.90 -1.89
C ALA A 59 5.48 7.35 -1.14
N LEU A 60 6.65 6.92 -1.61
CA LEU A 60 7.94 7.29 -1.01
C LEU A 60 8.25 8.77 -1.24
N TYR A 61 8.01 9.27 -2.45
CA TYR A 61 8.22 10.69 -2.74
C TYR A 61 7.29 11.56 -1.90
N HIS A 62 6.04 11.13 -1.76
CA HIS A 62 5.01 11.83 -0.98
C HIS A 62 5.20 11.66 0.54
N ARG A 63 6.06 10.73 0.94
CA ARG A 63 6.37 10.46 2.35
C ARG A 63 5.13 10.13 3.16
N CYS A 64 4.29 9.27 2.61
CA CYS A 64 3.04 8.84 3.23
C CYS A 64 3.21 7.44 3.84
N PRO A 65 3.34 7.30 5.16
CA PRO A 65 3.51 5.98 5.79
C PRO A 65 2.39 5.00 5.47
N TYR A 66 1.14 5.46 5.47
CA TYR A 66 0.00 4.61 5.11
C TYR A 66 0.10 4.11 3.67
N CYS A 67 0.47 4.98 2.75
CA CYS A 67 0.60 4.65 1.33
C CYS A 67 1.76 3.66 1.10
N ILE A 68 2.88 3.86 1.79
CA ILE A 68 4.04 2.97 1.69
C ILE A 68 3.65 1.57 2.14
N SER A 69 3.00 1.43 3.29
CA SER A 69 2.56 0.13 3.79
C SER A 69 1.52 -0.52 2.87
N LEU A 70 0.52 0.23 2.44
CA LEU A 70 -0.53 -0.28 1.57
C LEU A 70 0.03 -0.79 0.24
N HIS A 71 0.83 0.03 -0.43
CA HIS A 71 1.35 -0.34 -1.74
C HIS A 71 2.46 -1.38 -1.68
N ALA A 72 3.21 -1.47 -0.59
CA ALA A 72 4.12 -2.59 -0.35
C ALA A 72 3.34 -3.91 -0.30
N PHE A 73 2.23 -3.94 0.45
CA PHE A 73 1.35 -5.11 0.50
C PHE A 73 0.78 -5.44 -0.88
N CYS A 74 0.18 -4.46 -1.53
CA CYS A 74 -0.46 -4.67 -2.84
C CYS A 74 0.54 -5.07 -3.92
N ALA A 75 1.75 -4.50 -3.94
CA ALA A 75 2.79 -4.88 -4.89
C ALA A 75 3.20 -6.34 -4.72
N LEU A 76 3.37 -6.80 -3.48
CA LEU A 76 3.66 -8.20 -3.21
C LEU A 76 2.52 -9.12 -3.65
N GLU A 77 1.26 -8.73 -3.41
CA GLU A 77 0.09 -9.49 -3.86
C GLU A 77 -0.03 -9.51 -5.38
N ALA A 78 0.43 -8.47 -6.06
CA ALA A 78 0.50 -8.42 -7.53
C ALA A 78 1.62 -9.28 -8.11
N GLY A 79 2.44 -9.89 -7.27
CA GLY A 79 3.55 -10.75 -7.70
C GLY A 79 4.86 -10.02 -7.92
N ALA A 80 4.98 -8.76 -7.49
CA ALA A 80 6.25 -8.04 -7.57
C ALA A 80 7.28 -8.68 -6.62
N THR A 81 8.52 -8.76 -7.09
CA THR A 81 9.62 -9.21 -6.26
C THR A 81 10.14 -8.07 -5.40
N LYS A 82 10.84 -8.42 -4.31
CA LYS A 82 11.52 -7.42 -3.48
C LYS A 82 12.45 -6.55 -4.33
N GLU A 83 13.17 -7.16 -5.27
CA GLU A 83 14.10 -6.44 -6.14
C GLU A 83 13.37 -5.44 -7.03
N GLU A 84 12.26 -5.84 -7.64
CA GLU A 84 11.44 -4.93 -8.45
C GLU A 84 10.95 -3.74 -7.63
N ILE A 85 10.47 -4.01 -6.42
CA ILE A 85 9.98 -2.95 -5.52
C ILE A 85 11.12 -2.00 -5.12
N MET A 86 12.29 -2.53 -4.81
CA MET A 86 13.45 -1.70 -4.46
C MET A 86 13.93 -0.85 -5.64
N GLN A 87 13.87 -1.37 -6.85
CA GLN A 87 14.24 -0.58 -8.04
C GLN A 87 13.24 0.54 -8.30
N ALA A 88 11.94 0.30 -8.11
CA ALA A 88 10.93 1.35 -8.17
C ALA A 88 11.19 2.42 -7.10
N ALA A 89 11.54 1.99 -5.88
CA ALA A 89 11.89 2.90 -4.79
C ALA A 89 13.09 3.79 -5.15
N MET A 90 14.12 3.24 -5.78
CA MET A 90 15.30 4.01 -6.14
C MET A 90 15.03 5.07 -7.22
N VAL A 91 14.06 4.85 -8.09
CA VAL A 91 13.59 5.90 -9.01
C VAL A 91 13.05 7.08 -8.20
N SER A 92 12.26 6.81 -7.16
CA SER A 92 11.74 7.85 -6.25
C SER A 92 12.87 8.61 -5.55
N VAL A 93 13.92 7.91 -5.14
CA VAL A 93 15.10 8.52 -4.49
C VAL A 93 15.80 9.49 -5.44
N ALA A 94 15.83 9.20 -6.73
CA ALA A 94 16.42 10.11 -7.73
C ALA A 94 15.71 11.47 -7.77
N PHE A 95 14.43 11.52 -7.41
CA PHE A 95 13.66 12.77 -7.33
C PHE A 95 13.60 13.35 -5.92
N GLY A 96 13.40 12.51 -4.92
CA GLY A 96 13.13 12.93 -3.54
C GLY A 96 14.35 12.99 -2.63
N GLY A 97 15.46 12.42 -3.04
CA GLY A 97 16.72 12.47 -2.29
C GLY A 97 16.64 11.78 -0.92
N GLY A 98 17.25 12.42 0.09
CA GLY A 98 17.35 11.89 1.45
C GLY A 98 16.04 11.43 2.08
N PRO A 99 14.97 12.22 2.06
CA PRO A 99 13.70 11.80 2.64
C PRO A 99 13.14 10.50 2.04
N SER A 100 13.19 10.36 0.72
CA SER A 100 12.76 9.12 0.05
C SER A 100 13.66 7.96 0.42
N MET A 101 14.97 8.16 0.49
CA MET A 101 15.92 7.12 0.90
C MET A 101 15.68 6.68 2.34
N SER A 102 15.42 7.62 3.23
CA SER A 102 15.15 7.32 4.63
C SER A 102 13.96 6.36 4.78
N TYR A 103 12.86 6.62 4.09
CA TYR A 103 11.69 5.75 4.13
C TYR A 103 11.93 4.42 3.41
N THR A 104 12.74 4.43 2.35
CA THR A 104 13.08 3.19 1.63
C THR A 104 13.82 2.20 2.52
N VAL A 105 14.81 2.68 3.28
CA VAL A 105 15.63 1.79 4.12
C VAL A 105 15.05 1.51 5.50
N THR A 106 13.92 2.11 5.84
CA THR A 106 13.22 1.88 7.10
C THR A 106 11.86 1.25 6.86
N LEU A 107 10.82 2.06 6.67
CA LEU A 107 9.43 1.58 6.60
C LEU A 107 9.19 0.63 5.43
N LEU A 108 9.68 0.94 4.23
CA LEU A 108 9.48 0.04 3.08
C LEU A 108 10.14 -1.30 3.31
N LYS A 109 11.39 -1.29 3.78
CA LYS A 109 12.09 -2.53 4.10
C LYS A 109 11.34 -3.36 5.13
N ASP A 110 10.89 -2.73 6.21
CA ASP A 110 10.13 -3.40 7.27
C ASP A 110 8.80 -3.96 6.74
N ALA A 111 8.11 -3.20 5.87
CA ALA A 111 6.87 -3.65 5.26
C ALA A 111 7.08 -4.91 4.42
N LEU A 112 8.11 -4.94 3.59
CA LEU A 112 8.39 -6.11 2.77
C LEU A 112 8.72 -7.35 3.61
N GLU A 113 9.48 -7.19 4.68
CA GLU A 113 9.78 -8.30 5.60
C GLU A 113 8.52 -8.77 6.33
N THR A 114 7.71 -7.83 6.84
CA THR A 114 6.48 -8.14 7.57
C THR A 114 5.48 -8.88 6.70
N PHE A 115 5.20 -8.36 5.50
CA PHE A 115 4.14 -8.92 4.64
C PHE A 115 4.54 -10.21 3.95
N LYS A 116 5.83 -10.55 3.93
CA LYS A 116 6.32 -11.85 3.46
C LYS A 116 6.42 -12.88 4.58
N SER A 117 6.35 -12.48 5.84
CA SER A 117 6.51 -13.40 6.97
C SER A 117 5.41 -14.46 7.00
N GLU A 118 5.75 -15.67 7.45
CA GLU A 118 4.77 -16.75 7.59
C GLU A 118 3.65 -16.40 8.55
N THR A 119 3.99 -15.69 9.64
CA THR A 119 3.01 -15.27 10.64
C THR A 119 1.95 -14.38 10.02
N PHE A 120 2.37 -13.33 9.32
CA PHE A 120 1.43 -12.43 8.65
C PHE A 120 0.56 -13.19 7.63
N ARG A 121 1.18 -14.03 6.81
CA ARG A 121 0.47 -14.74 5.74
C ARG A 121 -0.57 -15.73 6.28
N LYS A 122 -0.33 -16.29 7.45
CA LYS A 122 -1.27 -17.22 8.09
C LYS A 122 -2.38 -16.52 8.88
N GLU A 123 -2.04 -15.44 9.58
CA GLU A 123 -2.93 -14.85 10.58
C GLU A 123 -3.65 -13.58 10.08
N ASP A 124 -2.99 -12.78 9.26
CA ASP A 124 -3.46 -11.42 8.97
C ASP A 124 -3.83 -11.17 7.51
N ARG A 125 -3.17 -11.87 6.58
CA ARG A 125 -3.30 -11.60 5.14
C ARG A 125 -4.76 -11.62 4.64
N GLU A 126 -5.52 -12.65 5.02
CA GLU A 126 -6.90 -12.80 4.54
C GLU A 126 -7.80 -11.65 5.02
N VAL A 127 -7.61 -11.20 6.25
CA VAL A 127 -8.37 -10.08 6.81
C VAL A 127 -8.11 -8.81 5.99
N ILE A 128 -6.86 -8.56 5.68
CA ILE A 128 -6.47 -7.38 4.88
C ILE A 128 -7.02 -7.46 3.46
N LEU A 129 -6.86 -8.61 2.81
CA LEU A 129 -7.40 -8.81 1.45
C LEU A 129 -8.90 -8.53 1.39
N LYS A 130 -9.66 -9.03 2.36
CA LYS A 130 -11.10 -8.78 2.43
C LYS A 130 -11.42 -7.31 2.61
N ARG A 131 -10.71 -6.63 3.52
CA ARG A 131 -10.92 -5.20 3.78
C ARG A 131 -10.59 -4.34 2.57
N LEU A 132 -9.63 -4.77 1.77
CA LEU A 132 -9.25 -4.05 0.54
C LEU A 132 -10.09 -4.45 -0.68
N GLY A 133 -10.98 -5.42 -0.54
CA GLY A 133 -11.78 -5.92 -1.65
C GLY A 133 -10.98 -6.73 -2.66
N MET A 134 -9.90 -7.37 -2.22
CA MET A 134 -9.00 -8.18 -3.06
C MET A 134 -9.19 -9.69 -2.89
N ALA A 135 -10.10 -10.10 -2.00
CA ALA A 135 -10.38 -11.52 -1.75
C ALA A 135 -11.83 -11.84 -2.03
#